data_f34d9940a282014e6c921074a92d0617
#
_entry.id   f34d9940a282014e6c921074a92d0617
#
_cell.length_a   1.000
_cell.length_b   1.000
_cell.length_c   1.000
_cell.angle_alpha   90.00
_cell.angle_beta   90.00
_cell.angle_gamma   90.00
#
_symmetry.space_group_name_H-M   'P 1'
#
loop_
_entity.id
_entity.type
_entity.pdbx_description
1 polymer ?
#
loop_
_entity_poly.entity_id
_entity_poly.type
_entity_poly.pdbx_seq_one_letter_code
_entity_poly.pdbx_strand_id
1 'polypeptide(L)'
;MLELEKRNIHRNRLKSQTGTQVTLDDDFIVPDTMDDISEVILDSGLIQLEPVKVQRERITVRGKLEFHVLYRTEEGGLQTLGGAISFEEGINVPELEEKDYVSVGWQLDDLDTEMIHSRKLGVRAIVTLE
;
A
#
# COMPACT_ATOMS: atom_id res chain seq x y z
N MET A 1 12.05 0.92 10.32
CA MET A 1 12.72 2.21 10.03
C MET A 1 13.74 2.60 11.08
N LEU A 2 13.31 2.70 12.33
CA LEU A 2 14.20 3.11 13.42
C LEU A 2 15.42 2.21 13.56
N GLU A 3 15.26 0.93 13.36
CA GLU A 3 16.38 0.00 13.46
C GLU A 3 17.44 0.23 12.40
N LEU A 4 17.02 0.57 11.18
CA LEU A 4 17.95 0.90 10.12
C LEU A 4 18.72 2.18 10.43
N GLU A 5 18.04 3.15 10.97
CA GLU A 5 18.67 4.39 11.39
C GLU A 5 19.72 4.14 12.47
N LYS A 6 19.40 3.32 13.44
CA LYS A 6 20.34 2.95 14.50
C LYS A 6 21.57 2.24 13.96
N ARG A 7 21.38 1.37 12.97
CA ARG A 7 22.52 0.68 12.37
C ARG A 7 23.45 1.60 11.62
N ASN A 8 22.92 2.66 11.07
CA ASN A 8 23.69 3.57 10.24
C ASN A 8 24.30 4.74 10.98
N ILE A 9 23.86 4.99 12.20
CA ILE A 9 24.29 6.14 12.98
C ILE A 9 25.80 6.26 13.14
N HIS A 10 26.49 5.18 13.30
CA HIS A 10 27.94 5.20 13.50
C HIS A 10 28.70 5.49 12.21
N ARG A 11 28.07 5.34 11.05
CA ARG A 11 28.70 5.57 9.75
C ARG A 11 28.11 6.75 9.03
N ASN A 12 26.80 6.84 9.07
CA ASN A 12 26.06 7.84 8.33
C ASN A 12 25.22 8.66 9.29
N ARG A 13 25.18 9.94 9.05
CA ARG A 13 24.33 10.83 9.78
C ARG A 13 22.91 10.73 9.27
N LEU A 14 21.96 10.72 10.17
CA LEU A 14 20.55 10.90 9.80
C LEU A 14 20.36 12.35 9.38
N LYS A 15 20.17 12.59 8.08
CA LYS A 15 19.99 13.93 7.58
C LYS A 15 18.57 14.42 7.75
N SER A 16 17.61 13.56 7.49
CA SER A 16 16.21 13.95 7.48
C SER A 16 15.32 12.74 7.65
N GLN A 17 14.20 12.95 8.32
CA GLN A 17 13.15 11.96 8.44
C GLN A 17 11.84 12.64 8.15
N THR A 18 11.07 12.09 7.23
CA THR A 18 9.80 12.65 6.83
C THR A 18 8.84 11.51 6.49
N GLY A 19 7.56 11.81 6.49
CA GLY A 19 6.54 10.83 6.16
C GLY A 19 5.40 11.45 5.40
N THR A 20 4.64 10.61 4.74
CA THR A 20 3.44 11.03 4.03
C THR A 20 2.38 9.94 4.11
N GLN A 21 1.13 10.34 4.04
CA GLN A 21 0.00 9.42 3.91
C GLN A 21 -0.49 9.43 2.48
N VAL A 22 -0.77 8.24 1.98
CA VAL A 22 -1.32 8.03 0.65
C VAL A 22 -2.68 7.34 0.81
N THR A 23 -3.69 7.86 0.14
CA THR A 23 -5.00 7.21 0.08
C THR A 23 -5.12 6.49 -1.25
N LEU A 24 -5.38 5.20 -1.19
CA LEU A 24 -5.60 4.37 -2.36
C LEU A 24 -7.07 4.02 -2.43
N ASP A 25 -7.66 4.13 -3.61
CA ASP A 25 -9.07 3.89 -3.79
C ASP A 25 -9.31 3.38 -5.21
N ASP A 26 -9.92 2.22 -5.32
CA ASP A 26 -10.22 1.63 -6.62
C ASP A 26 -11.40 0.66 -6.50
N ASP A 27 -12.02 0.38 -7.64
CA ASP A 27 -13.12 -0.56 -7.73
C ASP A 27 -12.70 -1.79 -8.50
N PHE A 28 -13.20 -2.95 -8.08
CA PHE A 28 -12.88 -4.22 -8.70
C PHE A 28 -14.14 -4.97 -9.07
N ILE A 29 -14.18 -5.47 -10.29
CA ILE A 29 -15.30 -6.26 -10.78
C ILE A 29 -15.03 -7.72 -10.47
N VAL A 30 -16.05 -8.41 -9.94
CA VAL A 30 -15.95 -9.84 -9.68
C VAL A 30 -15.80 -10.58 -11.02
N PRO A 31 -14.77 -11.42 -11.19
CA PRO A 31 -14.60 -12.17 -12.43
C PRO A 31 -15.82 -13.05 -12.76
N ASP A 32 -16.08 -13.24 -14.04
CA ASP A 32 -17.23 -14.04 -14.49
C ASP A 32 -17.22 -15.48 -13.98
N THR A 33 -16.03 -15.98 -13.64
CA THR A 33 -15.87 -17.35 -13.10
C THR A 33 -16.20 -17.44 -11.63
N MET A 34 -16.49 -16.32 -10.96
CA MET A 34 -16.79 -16.28 -9.54
C MET A 34 -18.23 -15.88 -9.31
N ASP A 35 -18.75 -16.31 -8.17
CA ASP A 35 -20.14 -16.05 -7.79
C ASP A 35 -20.34 -14.66 -7.24
N ASP A 36 -21.59 -14.21 -7.22
CA ASP A 36 -21.95 -12.90 -6.71
C ASP A 36 -21.68 -12.78 -5.21
N ILE A 37 -21.25 -11.59 -4.80
CA ILE A 37 -20.97 -11.29 -3.40
C ILE A 37 -22.27 -11.04 -2.65
N SER A 38 -22.43 -11.73 -1.53
CA SER A 38 -23.49 -11.43 -0.57
C SER A 38 -22.98 -10.55 0.56
N GLU A 39 -21.81 -10.87 1.09
CA GLU A 39 -21.24 -10.19 2.25
C GLU A 39 -19.72 -10.35 2.29
N VAL A 40 -19.02 -9.26 2.55
CA VAL A 40 -17.57 -9.30 2.79
C VAL A 40 -17.34 -9.73 4.24
N ILE A 41 -16.53 -10.76 4.43
CA ILE A 41 -16.25 -11.33 5.75
C ILE A 41 -14.93 -10.85 6.30
N LEU A 42 -13.86 -10.95 5.50
CA LEU A 42 -12.53 -10.55 5.92
C LEU A 42 -11.80 -9.87 4.78
N ASP A 43 -10.92 -8.96 5.11
CA ASP A 43 -9.99 -8.39 4.16
C ASP A 43 -8.57 -8.37 4.74
N SER A 44 -7.59 -8.39 3.87
CA SER A 44 -6.18 -8.26 4.25
C SER A 44 -5.42 -7.58 3.14
N GLY A 45 -4.38 -6.86 3.52
CA GLY A 45 -3.55 -6.14 2.57
C GLY A 45 -2.09 -6.18 2.93
N LEU A 46 -1.26 -6.11 1.90
CA LEU A 46 0.19 -6.06 2.04
C LEU A 46 0.74 -5.06 1.04
N ILE A 47 1.61 -4.19 1.52
CA ILE A 47 2.29 -3.23 0.67
C ILE A 47 3.62 -3.83 0.21
N GLN A 48 3.87 -3.74 -1.09
CA GLN A 48 5.16 -4.11 -1.67
C GLN A 48 5.75 -2.88 -2.32
N LEU A 49 6.95 -2.50 -1.89
CA LEU A 49 7.64 -1.34 -2.44
C LEU A 49 8.72 -1.77 -3.42
N GLU A 50 8.82 -1.03 -4.53
CA GLU A 50 9.93 -1.15 -5.44
C GLU A 50 11.12 -0.34 -4.91
N PRO A 51 12.35 -0.54 -5.44
CA PRO A 51 13.48 0.28 -5.04
C PRO A 51 13.18 1.76 -5.19
N VAL A 52 13.56 2.53 -4.18
CA VAL A 52 13.31 3.97 -4.14
C VAL A 52 14.22 4.67 -5.15
N LYS A 53 13.64 5.57 -5.92
CA LYS A 53 14.41 6.42 -6.81
C LYS A 53 14.80 7.69 -6.07
N VAL A 54 16.10 7.91 -5.90
CA VAL A 54 16.62 9.06 -5.17
C VAL A 54 17.06 10.13 -6.16
N GLN A 55 16.56 11.34 -5.97
CA GLN A 55 16.95 12.50 -6.74
C GLN A 55 17.35 13.60 -5.76
N ARG A 56 17.86 14.70 -6.28
CA ARG A 56 18.22 15.82 -5.41
C ARG A 56 16.95 16.40 -4.78
N GLU A 57 16.93 16.42 -3.47
CA GLU A 57 15.83 16.97 -2.66
C GLU A 57 14.48 16.27 -2.86
N ARG A 58 14.49 15.10 -3.51
CA ARG A 58 13.25 14.38 -3.78
C ARG A 58 13.49 12.88 -3.90
N ILE A 59 12.55 12.11 -3.41
CA ILE A 59 12.50 10.67 -3.68
C ILE A 59 11.18 10.32 -4.34
N THR A 60 11.20 9.28 -5.15
CA THR A 60 9.99 8.71 -5.74
C THR A 60 9.84 7.30 -5.23
N VAL A 61 8.71 7.04 -4.60
CA VAL A 61 8.37 5.73 -4.04
C VAL A 61 7.28 5.12 -4.90
N ARG A 62 7.57 3.94 -5.46
CA ARG A 62 6.60 3.16 -6.21
C ARG A 62 6.30 1.88 -5.47
N GLY A 63 5.07 1.46 -5.53
CA GLY A 63 4.70 0.23 -4.91
C GLY A 63 3.31 -0.20 -5.31
N LYS A 64 2.84 -1.23 -4.64
CA LYS A 64 1.47 -1.70 -4.84
C LYS A 64 0.92 -2.23 -3.52
N LEU A 65 -0.38 -2.08 -3.38
CA LEU A 65 -1.15 -2.73 -2.34
C LEU A 65 -1.71 -4.02 -2.95
N GLU A 66 -1.30 -5.17 -2.42
CA GLU A 66 -1.94 -6.44 -2.75
C GLU A 66 -2.99 -6.70 -1.69
N PHE A 67 -4.20 -6.99 -2.10
CA PHE A 67 -5.27 -7.25 -1.15
C PHE A 67 -5.98 -8.56 -1.46
N HIS A 68 -6.56 -9.13 -0.43
CA HIS A 68 -7.39 -10.32 -0.53
C HIS A 68 -8.65 -10.10 0.28
N VAL A 69 -9.77 -10.47 -0.31
CA VAL A 69 -11.07 -10.35 0.33
C VAL A 69 -11.75 -11.70 0.35
N LEU A 70 -12.11 -12.15 1.55
CA LEU A 70 -12.93 -13.34 1.73
C LEU A 70 -14.37 -12.90 1.82
N TYR A 71 -15.22 -13.44 0.97
CA TYR A 71 -16.63 -13.06 0.97
C TYR A 71 -17.53 -14.27 0.91
N ARG A 72 -18.76 -14.08 1.39
CA ARG A 72 -19.83 -15.05 1.27
C ARG A 72 -20.53 -14.81 -0.05
N THR A 73 -20.79 -15.88 -0.79
CA THR A 73 -21.55 -15.81 -2.03
C THR A 73 -23.04 -15.81 -1.74
N GLU A 74 -23.84 -15.39 -2.71
CA GLU A 74 -25.29 -15.42 -2.58
C GLU A 74 -25.83 -16.85 -2.44
N GLU A 75 -25.06 -17.85 -2.88
CA GLU A 75 -25.40 -19.25 -2.72
C GLU A 75 -24.98 -19.84 -1.37
N GLY A 76 -24.33 -19.04 -0.53
CA GLY A 76 -23.94 -19.45 0.81
C GLY A 76 -22.53 -20.02 0.93
N GLY A 77 -21.77 -20.09 -0.17
CA GLY A 77 -20.39 -20.52 -0.14
C GLY A 77 -19.42 -19.40 0.22
N LEU A 78 -18.13 -19.72 0.31
CA LEU A 78 -17.07 -18.74 0.56
C LEU A 78 -16.12 -18.73 -0.63
N GLN A 79 -15.73 -17.52 -1.04
CA GLN A 79 -14.75 -17.32 -2.11
C GLN A 79 -13.80 -16.19 -1.74
N THR A 80 -12.61 -16.19 -2.36
CA THR A 80 -11.60 -15.17 -2.14
C THR A 80 -11.33 -14.42 -3.45
N LEU A 81 -11.36 -13.10 -3.38
CA LEU A 81 -11.01 -12.23 -4.48
C LEU A 81 -9.72 -11.50 -4.11
N GLY A 82 -8.72 -11.56 -5.00
CA GLY A 82 -7.47 -10.83 -4.84
C GLY A 82 -7.28 -9.80 -5.93
N GLY A 83 -6.53 -8.78 -5.62
CA GLY A 83 -6.19 -7.73 -6.57
C GLY A 83 -5.05 -6.88 -6.08
N ALA A 84 -4.70 -5.88 -6.86
CA ALA A 84 -3.63 -4.96 -6.53
C ALA A 84 -3.95 -3.55 -7.00
N ILE A 85 -3.51 -2.58 -6.21
CA ILE A 85 -3.58 -1.16 -6.56
C ILE A 85 -2.15 -0.64 -6.58
N SER A 86 -1.69 -0.17 -7.74
CA SER A 86 -0.37 0.42 -7.87
C SER A 86 -0.39 1.88 -7.50
N PHE A 87 0.71 2.36 -6.93
CA PHE A 87 0.83 3.77 -6.59
C PHE A 87 2.25 4.27 -6.81
N GLU A 88 2.35 5.58 -6.96
CA GLU A 88 3.62 6.29 -7.09
C GLU A 88 3.50 7.59 -6.31
N GLU A 89 4.46 7.85 -5.44
CA GLU A 89 4.45 9.05 -4.60
C GLU A 89 5.80 9.73 -4.63
N GLY A 90 5.77 11.05 -4.86
CA GLY A 90 6.95 11.89 -4.76
C GLY A 90 7.01 12.56 -3.40
N ILE A 91 8.14 12.46 -2.73
CA ILE A 91 8.34 13.05 -1.41
C ILE A 91 9.50 14.02 -1.48
N ASN A 92 9.26 15.26 -1.08
CA ASN A 92 10.33 16.27 -0.99
C ASN A 92 11.12 16.04 0.29
N VAL A 93 12.43 15.93 0.14
CA VAL A 93 13.35 15.74 1.27
C VAL A 93 14.44 16.81 1.18
N PRO A 94 14.33 17.88 1.95
CA PRO A 94 15.34 18.94 1.91
C PRO A 94 16.74 18.41 2.21
N GLU A 95 17.74 18.95 1.53
CA GLU A 95 19.16 18.58 1.70
C GLU A 95 19.52 17.18 1.22
N LEU A 96 18.59 16.43 0.62
CA LEU A 96 18.89 15.14 0.06
C LEU A 96 19.73 15.27 -1.21
N GLU A 97 20.73 14.42 -1.35
CA GLU A 97 21.57 14.30 -2.54
C GLU A 97 21.40 12.91 -3.16
N GLU A 98 21.68 12.79 -4.45
CA GLU A 98 21.53 11.52 -5.17
C GLU A 98 22.35 10.38 -4.58
N LYS A 99 23.47 10.69 -3.94
CA LYS A 99 24.36 9.69 -3.33
C LYS A 99 23.90 9.24 -1.95
N ASP A 100 22.90 9.89 -1.38
CA ASP A 100 22.45 9.57 -0.04
C ASP A 100 21.71 8.26 0.00
N TYR A 101 21.85 7.56 1.12
CA TYR A 101 21.10 6.36 1.39
C TYR A 101 19.72 6.71 1.91
N VAL A 102 18.70 6.12 1.31
CA VAL A 102 17.32 6.34 1.69
C VAL A 102 16.65 5.01 2.00
N SER A 103 15.99 4.95 3.14
CA SER A 103 15.20 3.81 3.54
C SER A 103 13.76 4.25 3.73
N VAL A 104 12.84 3.50 3.16
CA VAL A 104 11.40 3.79 3.26
C VAL A 104 10.69 2.59 3.84
N GLY A 105 9.95 2.83 4.92
CA GLY A 105 9.05 1.85 5.49
C GLY A 105 7.61 2.20 5.16
N TRP A 106 6.72 1.26 5.43
CA TRP A 106 5.31 1.47 5.22
C TRP A 106 4.50 0.97 6.41
N GLN A 107 3.32 1.56 6.56
CA GLN A 107 2.34 1.09 7.51
C GLN A 107 0.97 1.20 6.84
N LEU A 108 0.22 0.12 6.85
CA LEU A 108 -1.15 0.12 6.39
C LEU A 108 -2.03 0.57 7.56
N ASP A 109 -2.46 1.82 7.53
CA ASP A 109 -3.21 2.40 8.64
C ASP A 109 -4.67 1.98 8.64
N ASP A 110 -5.22 1.81 7.45
CA ASP A 110 -6.61 1.40 7.29
C ASP A 110 -6.80 0.69 5.96
N LEU A 111 -7.65 -0.32 5.97
CA LEU A 111 -8.09 -1.02 4.78
C LEU A 111 -9.58 -1.24 4.91
N ASP A 112 -10.33 -0.65 4.00
CA ASP A 112 -11.78 -0.76 3.98
C ASP A 112 -12.23 -1.31 2.64
N THR A 113 -13.04 -2.36 2.69
CA THR A 113 -13.61 -2.96 1.50
C THR A 113 -15.13 -2.90 1.60
N GLU A 114 -15.74 -2.45 0.52
CA GLU A 114 -17.17 -2.24 0.48
C GLU A 114 -17.78 -2.92 -0.74
N MET A 115 -18.87 -3.63 -0.53
CA MET A 115 -19.65 -4.17 -1.62
C MET A 115 -20.50 -3.05 -2.24
N ILE A 116 -20.10 -2.59 -3.43
CA ILE A 116 -20.85 -1.57 -4.17
C ILE A 116 -22.12 -2.18 -4.72
N HIS A 117 -22.00 -3.36 -5.33
CA HIS A 117 -23.12 -4.25 -5.66
C HIS A 117 -22.57 -5.67 -5.76
N SER A 118 -23.43 -6.65 -6.05
CA SER A 118 -23.07 -8.08 -6.00
C SER A 118 -21.88 -8.46 -6.90
N ARG A 119 -21.57 -7.65 -7.90
CA ARG A 119 -20.48 -7.92 -8.84
C ARG A 119 -19.36 -6.86 -8.78
N LYS A 120 -19.40 -5.95 -7.83
CA LYS A 120 -18.42 -4.88 -7.76
C LYS A 120 -18.03 -4.57 -6.32
N LEU A 121 -16.72 -4.55 -6.08
CA LEU A 121 -16.13 -4.30 -4.77
C LEU A 121 -15.31 -3.01 -4.80
N GLY A 122 -15.52 -2.15 -3.84
CA GLY A 122 -14.68 -0.96 -3.63
C GLY A 122 -13.62 -1.26 -2.59
N VAL A 123 -12.40 -0.88 -2.86
CA VAL A 123 -11.27 -1.04 -1.95
C VAL A 123 -10.64 0.31 -1.69
N ARG A 124 -10.52 0.66 -0.42
CA ARG A 124 -9.91 1.90 0.01
C ARG A 124 -8.89 1.62 1.09
N ALA A 125 -7.73 2.23 0.97
CA ALA A 125 -6.66 2.05 1.95
C ALA A 125 -5.97 3.37 2.26
N ILE A 126 -5.49 3.49 3.49
CA ILE A 126 -4.66 4.61 3.92
C ILE A 126 -3.32 4.02 4.32
N VAL A 127 -2.26 4.50 3.67
CA VAL A 127 -0.90 3.98 3.85
C VAL A 127 0.01 5.12 4.29
N THR A 128 0.79 4.89 5.33
CA THR A 128 1.84 5.82 5.74
C THR A 128 3.18 5.32 5.20
N LEU A 129 3.90 6.21 4.55
CA LEU A 129 5.27 5.99 4.07
C LEU A 129 6.22 6.88 4.87
N GLU A 130 7.28 6.31 5.41
CA GLU A 130 8.27 7.10 6.15
C GLU A 130 9.69 6.53 6.11
#